data_2e5394cc20457d4596a85d1046a5f12f
#
_entry.id   2e5394cc20457d4596a85d1046a5f12f
#
_cell.length_a   1.000
_cell.length_b   1.000
_cell.length_c   1.000
_cell.angle_alpha   90.00
_cell.angle_beta   90.00
_cell.angle_gamma   90.00
#
_symmetry.space_group_name_H-M   'P 1'
#
loop_
_entity.id
_entity.type
_entity.pdbx_description
1 polymer ?
#
loop_
_entity_poly.entity_id
_entity_poly.type
_entity_poly.pdbx_seq_one_letter_code
_entity_poly.pdbx_strand_id
1 'polypeptide(L)'
;MSTQHTYRVIVRGTWEGLTDEARARLLAEVEQHGLAAMQFTEEGSLTYDAVLKHFSFRYLVVSDAGDGEEMASAIAEDRAETTLKGYGYGYGRLRSTATDMDTMKINYKGRRTSGAA
;
A
#
# COMPACT_ATOMS: atom_id res chain seq x y z
N MET A 1 -25.64 -9.79 -7.78
CA MET A 1 -25.18 -8.61 -7.03
C MET A 1 -23.71 -8.78 -6.66
N SER A 2 -22.91 -7.81 -6.99
CA SER A 2 -21.52 -7.85 -6.59
C SER A 2 -21.38 -7.41 -5.13
N THR A 3 -20.57 -8.14 -4.38
CA THR A 3 -20.25 -7.81 -3.00
C THR A 3 -18.91 -7.10 -2.99
N GLN A 4 -18.87 -5.91 -2.45
CA GLN A 4 -17.62 -5.18 -2.34
C GLN A 4 -16.94 -5.47 -1.02
N HIS A 5 -15.64 -5.67 -1.08
CA HIS A 5 -14.80 -5.85 0.10
C HIS A 5 -13.80 -4.71 0.18
N THR A 6 -13.31 -4.47 1.39
CA THR A 6 -12.23 -3.52 1.65
C THR A 6 -10.94 -4.28 1.82
N TYR A 7 -9.92 -3.87 1.07
CA TYR A 7 -8.60 -4.49 1.11
C TYR A 7 -7.58 -3.50 1.66
N ARG A 8 -6.68 -3.99 2.50
CA ARG A 8 -5.46 -3.27 2.85
C ARG A 8 -4.37 -3.77 1.95
N VAL A 9 -3.77 -2.86 1.19
CA VAL A 9 -2.72 -3.23 0.25
C VAL A 9 -1.45 -2.47 0.59
N ILE A 10 -0.35 -3.21 0.73
CA ILE A 10 0.97 -2.62 0.88
C ILE A 10 1.71 -2.82 -0.43
N VAL A 11 2.10 -1.71 -1.05
CA VAL A 11 2.91 -1.72 -2.27
C VAL A 11 4.33 -1.36 -1.87
N ARG A 12 5.28 -2.25 -2.13
CA ARG A 12 6.70 -2.06 -1.79
C ARG A 12 7.53 -1.93 -3.05
N GLY A 13 8.55 -1.10 -2.95
CA GLY A 13 9.49 -0.93 -4.05
C GLY A 13 10.82 -0.42 -3.56
N THR A 14 11.72 -0.21 -4.51
CA THR A 14 13.04 0.37 -4.25
C THR A 14 13.18 1.64 -5.07
N TRP A 15 13.85 2.62 -4.48
CA TRP A 15 14.22 3.81 -5.21
C TRP A 15 15.34 3.46 -6.20
N GLU A 16 15.20 3.87 -7.44
CA GLU A 16 16.23 3.64 -8.47
C GLU A 16 16.33 4.86 -9.38
N GLY A 17 17.57 5.20 -9.74
CA GLY A 17 17.82 6.29 -10.67
C GLY A 17 17.31 7.65 -10.18
N LEU A 18 17.33 7.89 -8.89
CA LEU A 18 16.92 9.18 -8.34
C LEU A 18 17.89 10.28 -8.76
N THR A 19 17.34 11.40 -9.23
CA THR A 19 18.14 12.60 -9.49
C THR A 19 18.57 13.23 -8.16
N ASP A 20 19.57 14.11 -8.20
CA ASP A 20 19.99 14.82 -7.00
C ASP A 20 18.86 15.66 -6.41
N GLU A 21 18.04 16.26 -7.27
CA GLU A 21 16.86 17.02 -6.86
C GLU A 21 15.84 16.15 -6.15
N ALA A 22 15.58 14.97 -6.71
CA ALA A 22 14.63 14.02 -6.11
C ALA A 22 15.12 13.55 -4.74
N ARG A 23 16.42 13.24 -4.62
CA ARG A 23 17.02 12.85 -3.34
C ARG A 23 16.89 13.95 -2.30
N ALA A 24 17.20 15.18 -2.70
CA ALA A 24 17.11 16.33 -1.79
C ALA A 24 15.68 16.52 -1.29
N ARG A 25 14.70 16.39 -2.17
CA ARG A 25 13.29 16.52 -1.80
C ARG A 25 12.85 15.41 -0.85
N LEU A 26 13.20 14.15 -1.15
CA LEU A 26 12.86 13.04 -0.29
C LEU A 26 13.49 13.17 1.09
N LEU A 27 14.73 13.60 1.17
CA LEU A 27 15.41 13.82 2.45
C LEU A 27 14.79 14.98 3.24
N ALA A 28 14.36 16.03 2.55
CA ALA A 28 13.71 17.16 3.20
C ALA A 28 12.37 16.78 3.84
N GLU A 29 11.70 15.78 3.29
CA GLU A 29 10.38 15.35 3.75
C GLU A 29 10.39 14.03 4.53
N VAL A 30 11.56 13.46 4.78
CA VAL A 30 11.67 12.11 5.34
C VAL A 30 10.96 11.92 6.69
N GLU A 31 10.96 12.95 7.53
CA GLU A 31 10.29 12.85 8.83
C GLU A 31 8.79 12.73 8.71
N GLN A 32 8.21 13.31 7.65
CA GLN A 32 6.78 13.24 7.39
C GLN A 32 6.34 11.87 6.88
N HIS A 33 7.29 11.04 6.47
CA HIS A 33 7.04 9.73 5.87
C HIS A 33 7.62 8.59 6.70
N GLY A 34 7.75 8.79 8.01
CA GLY A 34 8.21 7.76 8.95
C GLY A 34 7.05 6.97 9.54
N LEU A 35 7.24 6.49 10.77
CA LEU A 35 6.24 5.64 11.45
C LEU A 35 4.85 6.27 11.53
N ALA A 36 4.76 7.58 11.72
CA ALA A 36 3.47 8.27 11.81
C ALA A 36 2.66 8.19 10.51
N ALA A 37 3.32 7.96 9.38
CA ALA A 37 2.67 7.84 8.08
C ALA A 37 2.27 6.39 7.73
N MET A 38 2.49 5.44 8.63
CA MET A 38 2.14 4.04 8.40
C MET A 38 0.65 3.75 8.59
N GLN A 39 -0.18 4.44 7.84
CA GLN A 39 -1.63 4.29 7.89
C GLN A 39 -2.16 3.90 6.51
N PHE A 40 -3.23 3.11 6.50
CA PHE A 40 -3.88 2.75 5.25
C PHE A 40 -4.92 3.81 4.89
N THR A 41 -4.79 4.41 3.72
CA THR A 41 -5.69 5.44 3.22
C THR A 41 -6.05 5.17 1.76
N GLU A 42 -7.14 5.76 1.28
CA GLU A 42 -7.52 5.62 -0.12
C GLU A 42 -6.50 6.26 -1.06
N GLU A 43 -5.92 7.38 -0.66
CA GLU A 43 -4.91 8.10 -1.45
C GLU A 43 -3.56 7.41 -1.41
N GLY A 44 -3.33 6.60 -0.41
CA GLY A 44 -2.06 5.93 -0.19
C GLY A 44 -1.12 6.75 0.69
N SER A 45 -0.55 6.09 1.69
CA SER A 45 0.45 6.69 2.58
C SER A 45 1.82 6.17 2.25
N LEU A 46 2.70 7.08 1.82
CA LEU A 46 4.07 6.75 1.47
C LEU A 46 4.96 6.78 2.70
N THR A 47 5.74 5.71 2.90
CA THR A 47 6.75 5.64 3.96
C THR A 47 8.10 5.24 3.36
N TYR A 48 9.15 5.87 3.88
CA TYR A 48 10.54 5.58 3.51
C TYR A 48 11.47 6.16 4.60
N ASP A 49 12.74 5.87 4.52
CA ASP A 49 13.72 6.39 5.47
C ASP A 49 14.86 7.14 4.74
N ALA A 50 15.77 7.72 5.52
CA ALA A 50 16.87 8.52 4.98
C ALA A 50 17.90 7.75 4.17
N VAL A 51 17.90 6.42 4.24
CA VAL A 51 18.78 5.58 3.43
C VAL A 51 18.39 5.65 1.95
N LEU A 52 17.11 5.93 1.66
CA LEU A 52 16.57 6.05 0.30
C LEU A 52 16.81 4.81 -0.55
N LYS A 53 16.55 3.64 0.04
CA LYS A 53 16.65 2.37 -0.67
C LYS A 53 15.28 1.76 -0.91
N HIS A 54 14.49 1.63 0.13
CA HIS A 54 13.15 1.04 0.06
C HIS A 54 12.05 2.04 0.38
N PHE A 55 10.88 1.83 -0.19
CA PHE A 55 9.68 2.59 0.16
C PHE A 55 8.46 1.68 0.19
N SER A 56 7.41 2.14 0.81
CA SER A 56 6.12 1.46 0.76
C SER A 56 4.98 2.46 0.71
N PHE A 57 3.90 2.06 0.05
CA PHE A 57 2.61 2.76 0.08
C PHE A 57 1.60 1.86 0.74
N ARG A 58 0.71 2.44 1.54
CA ARG A 58 -0.39 1.72 2.17
C ARG A 58 -1.71 2.28 1.68
N TYR A 59 -2.50 1.42 1.05
CA TYR A 59 -3.77 1.80 0.46
C TYR A 59 -4.94 1.06 1.08
N LEU A 60 -6.07 1.75 1.19
CA LEU A 60 -7.37 1.10 1.35
C LEU A 60 -8.00 1.04 -0.03
N VAL A 61 -8.33 -0.16 -0.48
CA VAL A 61 -8.94 -0.38 -1.79
C VAL A 61 -10.28 -1.07 -1.59
N VAL A 62 -11.34 -0.48 -2.13
CA VAL A 62 -12.65 -1.11 -2.16
C VAL A 62 -12.82 -1.69 -3.57
N SER A 63 -13.06 -2.99 -3.64
CA SER A 63 -13.18 -3.70 -4.90
C SER A 63 -14.15 -4.86 -4.77
N ASP A 64 -14.62 -5.37 -5.90
CA ASP A 64 -15.54 -6.51 -5.94
C ASP A 64 -14.83 -7.76 -5.38
N ALA A 65 -15.50 -8.45 -4.47
CA ALA A 65 -14.96 -9.67 -3.87
C ALA A 65 -14.67 -10.74 -4.90
N GLY A 66 -15.43 -10.77 -6.00
CA GLY A 66 -15.23 -11.73 -7.09
C GLY A 66 -13.91 -11.52 -7.82
N ASP A 67 -13.37 -10.29 -7.82
CA ASP A 67 -12.09 -9.98 -8.46
C ASP A 67 -10.90 -10.27 -7.53
N GLY A 68 -11.16 -10.42 -6.25
CA GLY A 68 -10.18 -10.87 -5.27
C GLY A 68 -9.05 -9.92 -4.99
N GLU A 69 -8.04 -10.46 -4.30
CA GLU A 69 -6.85 -9.70 -3.90
C GLU A 69 -6.01 -9.26 -5.09
N GLU A 70 -6.06 -9.99 -6.19
CA GLU A 70 -5.30 -9.65 -7.39
C GLU A 70 -5.72 -8.30 -7.97
N MET A 71 -7.03 -8.06 -8.04
CA MET A 71 -7.55 -6.78 -8.55
C MET A 71 -7.19 -5.65 -7.59
N ALA A 72 -7.35 -5.87 -6.28
CA ALA A 72 -6.99 -4.86 -5.27
C ALA A 72 -5.52 -4.48 -5.38
N SER A 73 -4.64 -5.47 -5.54
CA SER A 73 -3.21 -5.26 -5.74
C SER A 73 -2.92 -4.46 -7.00
N ALA A 74 -3.57 -4.80 -8.10
CA ALA A 74 -3.39 -4.11 -9.37
C ALA A 74 -3.80 -2.64 -9.28
N ILE A 75 -4.92 -2.36 -8.60
CA ILE A 75 -5.40 -0.99 -8.40
C ILE A 75 -4.39 -0.19 -7.57
N ALA A 76 -3.90 -0.77 -6.49
CA ALA A 76 -2.94 -0.10 -5.61
C ALA A 76 -1.61 0.16 -6.32
N GLU A 77 -1.10 -0.82 -7.07
CA GLU A 77 0.14 -0.64 -7.84
C GLU A 77 0.00 0.44 -8.90
N ASP A 78 -1.14 0.52 -9.58
CA ASP A 78 -1.40 1.56 -10.56
C ASP A 78 -1.39 2.94 -9.92
N ARG A 79 -2.03 3.08 -8.75
CA ARG A 79 -2.04 4.34 -8.01
C ARG A 79 -0.63 4.74 -7.56
N ALA A 80 0.15 3.78 -7.08
CA ALA A 80 1.53 4.02 -6.66
C ALA A 80 2.38 4.50 -7.82
N GLU A 81 2.28 3.83 -8.98
CA GLU A 81 3.00 4.23 -10.19
C GLU A 81 2.63 5.64 -10.63
N THR A 82 1.34 5.95 -10.64
CA THR A 82 0.85 7.27 -11.02
C THR A 82 1.45 8.35 -10.12
N THR A 83 1.48 8.10 -8.81
CA THR A 83 2.06 9.02 -7.84
C THR A 83 3.56 9.21 -8.07
N LEU A 84 4.30 8.11 -8.21
CA LEU A 84 5.75 8.14 -8.41
C LEU A 84 6.14 8.86 -9.71
N LYS A 85 5.44 8.57 -10.78
CA LYS A 85 5.65 9.22 -12.07
C LYS A 85 5.30 10.71 -12.01
N GLY A 86 4.25 11.05 -11.28
CA GLY A 86 3.86 12.44 -11.09
C GLY A 86 4.91 13.26 -10.37
N TYR A 87 5.63 12.66 -9.44
CA TYR A 87 6.76 13.33 -8.75
C TYR A 87 8.07 13.26 -9.54
N GLY A 88 8.15 12.41 -10.54
CA GLY A 88 9.39 12.20 -11.28
C GLY A 88 10.42 11.36 -10.53
N TYR A 89 9.98 10.50 -9.61
CA TYR A 89 10.87 9.64 -8.84
C TYR A 89 11.10 8.32 -9.55
N GLY A 90 12.36 7.93 -9.70
CA GLY A 90 12.72 6.64 -10.28
C GLY A 90 12.54 5.50 -9.28
N TYR A 91 12.03 4.38 -9.75
CA TYR A 91 11.77 3.22 -8.91
C TYR A 91 11.94 1.92 -9.71
N GLY A 92 12.22 0.86 -8.98
CA GLY A 92 12.30 -0.47 -9.53
C GLY A 92 10.97 -1.19 -9.52
N ARG A 93 11.02 -2.51 -9.58
CA ARG A 93 9.81 -3.34 -9.60
C ARG A 93 8.98 -3.17 -8.33
N LEU A 94 7.68 -2.95 -8.51
CA LEU A 94 6.73 -2.89 -7.40
C LEU A 94 6.25 -4.28 -7.03
N ARG A 95 6.03 -4.50 -5.73
CA ARG A 95 5.46 -5.73 -5.19
C ARG A 95 4.35 -5.33 -4.25
N SER A 96 3.25 -6.07 -4.27
CA SER A 96 2.12 -5.77 -3.42
C SER A 96 1.66 -6.99 -2.63
N THR A 97 1.11 -6.71 -1.46
CA THR A 97 0.46 -7.70 -0.60
C THR A 97 -0.90 -7.14 -0.22
N ALA A 98 -1.95 -7.85 -0.57
CA ALA A 98 -3.32 -7.44 -0.27
C ALA A 98 -3.92 -8.33 0.81
N THR A 99 -4.66 -7.72 1.73
CA THR A 99 -5.39 -8.43 2.77
C THR A 99 -6.85 -8.04 2.69
N ASP A 100 -7.71 -9.03 2.51
CA ASP A 100 -9.16 -8.84 2.49
C ASP A 100 -9.65 -8.67 3.93
N MET A 101 -10.05 -7.46 4.27
CA MET A 101 -10.46 -7.12 5.63
C MET A 101 -11.81 -7.75 6.01
N ASP A 102 -12.67 -7.97 5.04
CA ASP A 102 -13.98 -8.56 5.30
C ASP A 102 -13.86 -10.06 5.56
N THR A 103 -13.03 -10.75 4.81
CA THR A 103 -12.73 -12.16 5.05
C THR A 103 -12.06 -12.36 6.41
N MET A 104 -11.14 -11.47 6.77
CA MET A 104 -10.47 -11.50 8.06
C MET A 104 -11.48 -11.37 9.21
N LYS A 105 -12.45 -10.46 9.10
CA LYS A 105 -13.51 -10.28 10.10
C LYS A 105 -14.36 -11.53 10.25
N ILE A 106 -14.73 -12.15 9.16
CA ILE A 106 -15.54 -13.38 9.14
C ILE A 106 -14.76 -14.50 9.83
N ASN A 107 -13.50 -14.67 9.50
CA ASN A 107 -12.64 -15.70 10.09
C ASN A 107 -12.47 -15.50 11.60
N TYR A 108 -12.31 -14.26 12.03
CA TYR A 108 -12.18 -13.92 13.43
C TYR A 108 -13.44 -14.28 14.21
N LYS A 109 -14.61 -13.95 13.70
CA LYS A 109 -15.90 -14.32 14.30
C LYS A 109 -16.08 -15.82 14.37
N GLY A 110 -15.70 -16.54 13.32
CA GLY A 110 -15.74 -17.99 13.28
C GLY A 110 -14.89 -18.63 14.36
N ARG A 111 -13.68 -18.12 14.57
CA ARG A 111 -12.78 -18.60 15.62
C ARG A 111 -13.35 -18.38 17.02
N ARG A 112 -13.97 -17.24 17.27
CA ARG A 112 -14.62 -16.96 18.55
C ARG A 112 -15.73 -17.96 18.82
N THR A 113 -16.58 -18.19 17.85
CA THR A 113 -17.68 -19.14 17.95
C THR A 113 -17.17 -20.54 18.26
N SER A 114 -16.12 -20.96 17.55
CA SER A 114 -15.48 -22.25 17.76
C SER A 114 -14.84 -22.35 19.14
N GLY A 115 -14.20 -21.26 19.59
CA GLY A 115 -13.57 -21.22 20.90
C GLY A 115 -14.60 -21.25 22.03
N ALA A 116 -15.78 -20.71 21.83
CA ALA A 116 -16.85 -20.71 22.82
C ALA A 116 -17.52 -22.09 22.92
N ALA A 117 -17.43 -22.87 21.91
CA ALA A 117 -17.99 -24.21 21.91
C ALA A 117 -17.07 -25.20 22.61
#